data_b8ad0115955b8df44aa74f3738593920
#
_entry.id   b8ad0115955b8df44aa74f3738593920
#
_cell.length_a   1.000
_cell.length_b   1.000
_cell.length_c   1.000
_cell.angle_alpha   90.00
_cell.angle_beta   90.00
_cell.angle_gamma   90.00
#
_symmetry.space_group_name_H-M   'P 1'
#
loop_
_entity.id
_entity.type
_entity.pdbx_description
1 polymer ?
#
loop_
_entity_poly.entity_id
_entity_poly.type
_entity_poly.pdbx_seq_one_letter_code
_entity_poly.pdbx_strand_id
1 'polypeptide(L)'
;MSKHARPPVLPDVLEPGLRLVLCGTAPSRISAARGAYYANPGNYFWRTLHAVGLLPQPLPASAFRRLPEFGLGLTDLAKHHSGNDDQLPADAFDVPALRRKIARHAPCILAFTSKNAAQAALGARAAYGAQSVRWGETALWVLPSPSGQARRFWDETPWHALARAVHALR
;
A
#
# COMPACT_ATOMS: atom_id res chain seq x y z
N MET A 1 -2.57 -28.95 1.66
CA MET A 1 -1.28 -29.05 0.95
C MET A 1 -1.01 -27.74 0.25
N SER A 2 0.04 -27.07 0.59
CA SER A 2 0.46 -25.90 -0.15
C SER A 2 0.92 -26.37 -1.54
N LYS A 3 0.03 -26.28 -2.48
CA LYS A 3 0.42 -26.42 -3.89
C LYS A 3 1.41 -25.30 -4.15
N HIS A 4 2.70 -25.58 -3.99
CA HIS A 4 3.79 -24.75 -4.47
C HIS A 4 3.44 -23.27 -4.54
N ALA A 5 3.16 -22.66 -3.37
CA ALA A 5 2.98 -21.23 -3.31
C ALA A 5 4.22 -20.58 -3.93
N ARG A 6 4.05 -19.86 -5.04
CA ARG A 6 5.13 -19.07 -5.59
C ARG A 6 5.68 -18.18 -4.49
N PRO A 7 7.00 -17.95 -4.42
CA PRO A 7 7.51 -16.99 -3.46
C PRO A 7 6.89 -15.61 -3.72
N PRO A 8 6.74 -14.78 -2.67
CA PRO A 8 6.27 -13.41 -2.88
C PRO A 8 7.19 -12.66 -3.86
N VAL A 9 6.58 -11.86 -4.73
CA VAL A 9 7.32 -11.02 -5.67
C VAL A 9 8.16 -9.99 -4.90
N LEU A 10 7.54 -9.35 -3.91
CA LEU A 10 8.24 -8.46 -2.98
C LEU A 10 7.94 -8.89 -1.54
N PRO A 11 8.91 -8.78 -0.64
CA PRO A 11 8.66 -9.08 0.77
C PRO A 11 7.75 -8.02 1.40
N ASP A 12 6.90 -8.42 2.33
CA ASP A 12 6.20 -7.47 3.17
C ASP A 12 7.18 -6.69 4.04
N VAL A 13 6.86 -5.44 4.32
CA VAL A 13 7.57 -4.61 5.29
C VAL A 13 6.59 -4.34 6.43
N LEU A 14 6.54 -5.25 7.39
CA LEU A 14 5.56 -5.23 8.48
C LEU A 14 6.26 -5.49 9.80
N GLU A 15 5.90 -4.69 10.80
CA GLU A 15 6.29 -4.86 12.19
C GLU A 15 5.06 -4.61 13.07
N PRO A 16 5.02 -5.12 14.31
CA PRO A 16 3.92 -4.82 15.22
C PRO A 16 3.79 -3.32 15.49
N GLY A 17 2.56 -2.82 15.47
CA GLY A 17 2.24 -1.47 15.93
C GLY A 17 2.72 -0.32 15.06
N LEU A 18 2.95 -0.55 13.78
CA LEU A 18 3.28 0.55 12.86
C LEU A 18 2.14 1.59 12.84
N ARG A 19 2.48 2.84 12.58
CA ARG A 19 1.48 3.91 12.45
C ARG A 19 0.65 3.75 11.19
N LEU A 20 1.30 3.37 10.09
CA LEU A 20 0.68 3.29 8.77
C LEU A 20 1.26 2.13 7.98
N VAL A 21 0.39 1.32 7.41
CA VAL A 21 0.74 0.34 6.37
C VAL A 21 0.08 0.76 5.08
N LEU A 22 0.85 0.80 4.01
CA LEU A 22 0.37 1.13 2.67
C LEU A 22 0.25 -0.17 1.86
N CYS A 23 -0.89 -0.36 1.21
CA CYS A 23 -1.21 -1.59 0.49
C CYS A 23 -1.62 -1.30 -0.95
N GLY A 24 -0.86 -1.83 -1.90
CA GLY A 24 -1.19 -1.77 -3.33
C GLY A 24 -1.87 -3.04 -3.82
N THR A 25 -2.14 -3.10 -5.12
CA THR A 25 -2.67 -4.29 -5.79
C THR A 25 -1.58 -5.34 -5.98
N ALA A 26 -0.61 -5.04 -6.83
CA ALA A 26 0.55 -5.89 -7.09
C ALA A 26 1.73 -5.01 -7.51
N PRO A 27 2.97 -5.50 -7.35
CA PRO A 27 4.12 -4.79 -7.92
C PRO A 27 4.00 -4.69 -9.44
N SER A 28 4.41 -3.57 -10.00
CA SER A 28 4.58 -3.47 -11.46
C SER A 28 5.70 -4.41 -11.91
N ARG A 29 5.81 -4.64 -13.21
CA ARG A 29 6.91 -5.44 -13.76
C ARG A 29 8.26 -4.81 -13.45
N ILE A 30 8.36 -3.49 -13.49
CA ILE A 30 9.58 -2.76 -13.16
C ILE A 30 9.93 -2.95 -11.69
N SER A 31 8.96 -2.82 -10.79
CA SER A 31 9.17 -3.06 -9.35
C SER A 31 9.61 -4.49 -9.08
N ALA A 32 8.99 -5.47 -9.75
CA ALA A 32 9.38 -6.87 -9.63
C ALA A 32 10.81 -7.09 -10.09
N ALA A 33 11.20 -6.52 -11.23
CA ALA A 33 12.55 -6.65 -11.79
C ALA A 33 13.60 -5.99 -10.90
N ARG A 34 13.27 -4.86 -10.29
CA ARG A 34 14.17 -4.13 -9.39
C ARG A 34 14.16 -4.62 -7.95
N GLY A 35 13.20 -5.47 -7.59
CA GLY A 35 13.07 -5.96 -6.23
C GLY A 35 12.72 -4.89 -5.22
N ALA A 36 11.94 -3.87 -5.61
CA ALA A 36 11.61 -2.73 -4.76
C ALA A 36 10.22 -2.20 -5.04
N TYR A 37 9.50 -1.80 -3.99
CA TYR A 37 8.17 -1.23 -4.09
C TYR A 37 8.17 0.11 -4.83
N TYR A 38 7.19 0.31 -5.71
CA TYR A 38 6.97 1.57 -6.41
C TYR A 38 8.24 2.09 -7.10
N ALA A 39 8.99 1.20 -7.74
CA ALA A 39 10.31 1.48 -8.29
C ALA A 39 10.29 2.08 -9.70
N ASN A 40 9.12 2.14 -10.35
CA ASN A 40 9.01 2.81 -11.65
C ASN A 40 9.30 4.31 -11.47
N PRO A 41 10.25 4.89 -12.25
CA PRO A 41 10.57 6.32 -12.12
C PRO A 41 9.37 7.25 -12.33
N GLY A 42 8.34 6.82 -13.06
CA GLY A 42 7.11 7.60 -13.24
C GLY A 42 6.12 7.49 -12.09
N ASN A 43 6.42 6.71 -11.07
CA ASN A 43 5.53 6.54 -9.92
C ASN A 43 5.77 7.67 -8.90
N TYR A 44 4.68 8.27 -8.43
CA TYR A 44 4.73 9.41 -7.49
C TYR A 44 4.90 9.00 -6.03
N PHE A 45 4.90 7.71 -5.71
CA PHE A 45 4.83 7.22 -4.33
C PHE A 45 5.92 7.82 -3.42
N TRP A 46 7.18 7.60 -3.76
CA TRP A 46 8.29 7.99 -2.88
C TRP A 46 8.39 9.50 -2.69
N ARG A 47 8.25 10.27 -3.77
CA ARG A 47 8.28 11.73 -3.66
C ARG A 47 7.07 12.27 -2.90
N THR A 48 5.91 11.61 -3.01
CA THR A 48 4.71 12.01 -2.28
C THR A 48 4.87 11.78 -0.77
N LEU A 49 5.44 10.63 -0.36
CA LEU A 49 5.70 10.39 1.06
C LEU A 49 6.52 11.52 1.68
N HIS A 50 7.52 12.02 0.98
CA HIS A 50 8.30 13.15 1.45
C HIS A 50 7.51 14.46 1.36
N ALA A 51 6.86 14.72 0.24
CA ALA A 51 6.12 15.98 0.02
C ALA A 51 5.03 16.21 1.06
N VAL A 52 4.35 15.16 1.50
CA VAL A 52 3.28 15.27 2.51
C VAL A 52 3.79 15.15 3.95
N GLY A 53 5.09 14.93 4.14
CA GLY A 53 5.71 14.89 5.46
C GLY A 53 5.65 13.56 6.18
N LEU A 54 5.33 12.46 5.48
CA LEU A 54 5.42 11.11 6.06
C LEU A 54 6.87 10.64 6.15
N LEU A 55 7.75 11.14 5.31
CA LEU A 55 9.19 10.95 5.40
C LEU A 55 9.86 12.30 5.62
N PRO A 56 10.83 12.38 6.54
CA PRO A 56 11.55 13.64 6.82
C PRO A 56 12.49 14.04 5.68
N GLN A 57 12.87 13.09 4.84
CA GLN A 57 13.73 13.30 3.68
C GLN A 57 13.39 12.30 2.60
N PRO A 58 13.74 12.60 1.33
CA PRO A 58 13.47 11.65 0.24
C PRO A 58 14.21 10.34 0.46
N LEU A 59 13.54 9.21 0.14
CA LEU A 59 14.15 7.88 0.10
C LEU A 59 14.05 7.33 -1.32
N PRO A 60 15.10 6.68 -1.82
CA PRO A 60 14.98 5.92 -3.05
C PRO A 60 14.16 4.64 -2.82
N ALA A 61 13.52 4.11 -3.86
CA ALA A 61 12.75 2.87 -3.75
C ALA A 61 13.59 1.71 -3.20
N SER A 62 14.88 1.67 -3.51
CA SER A 62 15.81 0.64 -3.00
C SER A 62 15.92 0.63 -1.47
N ALA A 63 15.57 1.73 -0.80
CA ALA A 63 15.61 1.84 0.65
C ALA A 63 14.28 1.50 1.32
N PHE A 64 13.37 0.85 0.63
CA PHE A 64 12.00 0.60 1.13
C PHE A 64 11.97 -0.16 2.47
N ARG A 65 12.97 -1.00 2.76
CA ARG A 65 13.05 -1.73 4.02
C ARG A 65 13.28 -0.84 5.23
N ARG A 66 13.66 0.42 5.02
CA ARG A 66 13.86 1.39 6.10
C ARG A 66 12.57 2.05 6.58
N LEU A 67 11.45 1.84 5.90
CA LEU A 67 10.18 2.50 6.26
C LEU A 67 9.75 2.30 7.72
N PRO A 68 9.97 1.13 8.36
CA PRO A 68 9.63 0.98 9.78
C PRO A 68 10.34 1.96 10.72
N GLU A 69 11.51 2.47 10.35
CA GLU A 69 12.18 3.54 11.13
C GLU A 69 11.30 4.78 11.28
N PHE A 70 10.36 4.98 10.35
CA PHE A 70 9.44 6.12 10.31
C PHE A 70 8.01 5.73 10.69
N GLY A 71 7.82 4.52 11.20
CA GLY A 71 6.49 4.01 11.56
C GLY A 71 5.65 3.56 10.37
N LEU A 72 6.26 3.32 9.21
CA LEU A 72 5.57 2.96 7.97
C LEU A 72 5.88 1.52 7.55
N GLY A 73 4.92 0.89 6.88
CA GLY A 73 5.09 -0.45 6.31
C GLY A 73 4.43 -0.57 4.96
N LEU A 74 4.71 -1.69 4.29
CA LEU A 74 4.24 -1.98 2.94
C LEU A 74 3.77 -3.41 2.81
N THR A 75 2.72 -3.60 2.03
CA THR A 75 2.27 -4.91 1.56
C THR A 75 1.50 -4.75 0.24
N ASP A 76 1.14 -5.86 -0.37
CA ASP A 76 0.30 -5.91 -1.57
C ASP A 76 -0.80 -6.95 -1.40
N LEU A 77 -1.94 -6.74 -2.08
CA LEU A 77 -3.02 -7.73 -2.15
C LEU A 77 -2.61 -8.96 -2.95
N ALA A 78 -1.89 -8.77 -4.04
CA ALA A 78 -1.36 -9.84 -4.88
C ALA A 78 0.13 -9.99 -4.61
N LYS A 79 0.50 -10.95 -3.76
CA LYS A 79 1.90 -11.15 -3.36
C LYS A 79 2.70 -11.97 -4.37
N HIS A 80 2.03 -12.74 -5.22
CA HIS A 80 2.67 -13.76 -6.06
C HIS A 80 2.59 -13.45 -7.55
N HIS A 81 2.14 -12.26 -7.91
CA HIS A 81 1.99 -11.79 -9.28
C HIS A 81 2.55 -10.38 -9.43
N SER A 82 2.91 -10.01 -10.65
CA SER A 82 3.32 -8.65 -11.00
C SER A 82 2.66 -8.24 -12.31
N GLY A 83 2.56 -6.93 -12.52
CA GLY A 83 1.97 -6.35 -13.72
C GLY A 83 0.86 -5.36 -13.40
N ASN A 84 0.26 -4.80 -14.44
CA ASN A 84 -0.88 -3.91 -14.30
C ASN A 84 -2.12 -4.68 -13.85
N ASP A 85 -3.07 -4.00 -13.23
CA ASP A 85 -4.25 -4.65 -12.63
C ASP A 85 -5.05 -5.48 -13.66
N ASP A 86 -5.15 -5.02 -14.91
CA ASP A 86 -5.82 -5.74 -15.98
C ASP A 86 -5.06 -6.98 -16.48
N GLN A 87 -3.81 -7.15 -16.09
CA GLN A 87 -2.96 -8.28 -16.43
C GLN A 87 -2.96 -9.38 -15.36
N LEU A 88 -3.60 -9.14 -14.23
CA LEU A 88 -3.59 -10.06 -13.10
C LEU A 88 -4.69 -11.11 -13.23
N PRO A 89 -4.44 -12.37 -12.79
CA PRO A 89 -5.50 -13.37 -12.68
C PRO A 89 -6.61 -12.90 -11.74
N ALA A 90 -7.83 -13.40 -11.96
CA ALA A 90 -8.98 -13.00 -11.13
C ALA A 90 -8.79 -13.34 -9.64
N ASP A 91 -8.02 -14.38 -9.32
CA ASP A 91 -7.75 -14.83 -7.96
C ASP A 91 -6.43 -14.30 -7.37
N ALA A 92 -5.81 -13.31 -8.03
CA ALA A 92 -4.52 -12.78 -7.59
C ALA A 92 -4.61 -12.06 -6.25
N PHE A 93 -5.73 -11.42 -5.96
CA PHE A 93 -5.92 -10.64 -4.74
C PHE A 93 -6.36 -11.52 -3.58
N ASP A 94 -5.54 -11.61 -2.55
CA ASP A 94 -5.82 -12.42 -1.36
C ASP A 94 -6.22 -11.52 -0.19
N VAL A 95 -7.47 -11.12 -0.15
CA VAL A 95 -8.02 -10.26 0.91
C VAL A 95 -7.99 -10.98 2.27
N PRO A 96 -8.36 -12.26 2.39
CA PRO A 96 -8.24 -12.95 3.69
C PRO A 96 -6.82 -12.95 4.25
N ALA A 97 -5.79 -13.14 3.40
CA ALA A 97 -4.41 -13.08 3.84
C ALA A 97 -4.03 -11.68 4.33
N LEU A 98 -4.46 -10.64 3.62
CA LEU A 98 -4.24 -9.25 4.07
C LEU A 98 -4.90 -9.01 5.44
N ARG A 99 -6.15 -9.44 5.62
CA ARG A 99 -6.84 -9.28 6.90
C ARG A 99 -6.10 -9.96 8.05
N ARG A 100 -5.56 -11.16 7.82
CA ARG A 100 -4.76 -11.87 8.85
C ARG A 100 -3.49 -11.10 9.21
N LYS A 101 -2.80 -10.53 8.21
CA LYS A 101 -1.59 -9.72 8.44
C LYS A 101 -1.90 -8.48 9.27
N ILE A 102 -2.98 -7.79 8.94
CA ILE A 102 -3.38 -6.58 9.67
C ILE A 102 -3.81 -6.92 11.10
N ALA A 103 -4.57 -7.99 11.29
CA ALA A 103 -4.94 -8.45 12.63
C ALA A 103 -3.69 -8.80 13.47
N ARG A 104 -2.71 -9.44 12.86
CA ARG A 104 -1.48 -9.86 13.54
C ARG A 104 -0.58 -8.70 13.94
N HIS A 105 -0.42 -7.71 13.05
CA HIS A 105 0.52 -6.60 13.26
C HIS A 105 -0.13 -5.36 13.87
N ALA A 106 -1.45 -5.26 13.79
CA ALA A 106 -2.26 -4.20 14.39
C ALA A 106 -1.72 -2.78 14.10
N PRO A 107 -1.52 -2.39 12.83
CA PRO A 107 -1.15 -1.01 12.53
C PRO A 107 -2.29 -0.06 12.91
N CYS A 108 -1.96 1.19 13.21
CA CYS A 108 -2.99 2.18 13.51
C CYS A 108 -3.86 2.47 12.27
N ILE A 109 -3.23 2.56 11.09
CA ILE A 109 -3.90 2.86 9.82
C ILE A 109 -3.41 1.90 8.75
N LEU A 110 -4.35 1.41 7.93
CA LEU A 110 -4.07 0.73 6.67
C LEU A 110 -4.62 1.60 5.54
N ALA A 111 -3.78 2.02 4.61
CA ALA A 111 -4.17 2.83 3.47
C ALA A 111 -3.96 2.07 2.18
N PHE A 112 -5.04 1.93 1.39
CA PHE A 112 -4.97 1.36 0.05
C PHE A 112 -4.50 2.44 -0.91
N THR A 113 -3.49 2.13 -1.71
CA THR A 113 -2.85 3.10 -2.61
C THR A 113 -3.51 3.20 -3.98
N SER A 114 -4.73 2.66 -4.10
CA SER A 114 -5.58 2.83 -5.27
C SER A 114 -7.02 2.46 -4.95
N LYS A 115 -7.97 2.95 -5.77
CA LYS A 115 -9.36 2.49 -5.67
C LYS A 115 -9.51 1.02 -6.00
N ASN A 116 -8.72 0.49 -6.95
CA ASN A 116 -8.80 -0.93 -7.29
C ASN A 116 -8.46 -1.81 -6.07
N ALA A 117 -7.40 -1.47 -5.34
CA ALA A 117 -7.06 -2.20 -4.12
C ALA A 117 -8.17 -2.08 -3.08
N ALA A 118 -8.67 -0.87 -2.86
CA ALA A 118 -9.74 -0.64 -1.88
C ALA A 118 -11.04 -1.36 -2.26
N GLN A 119 -11.43 -1.33 -3.52
CA GLN A 119 -12.65 -2.00 -3.98
C GLN A 119 -12.55 -3.51 -3.81
N ALA A 120 -11.38 -4.10 -4.07
CA ALA A 120 -11.17 -5.53 -3.84
C ALA A 120 -11.34 -5.90 -2.37
N ALA A 121 -10.86 -5.06 -1.46
CA ALA A 121 -10.86 -5.32 -0.02
C ALA A 121 -12.15 -4.88 0.68
N LEU A 122 -12.78 -3.80 0.24
CA LEU A 122 -13.88 -3.12 0.95
C LEU A 122 -15.19 -3.08 0.16
N GLY A 123 -15.16 -3.37 -1.13
CA GLY A 123 -16.34 -3.29 -1.99
C GLY A 123 -16.34 -2.07 -2.90
N ALA A 124 -17.28 -2.07 -3.88
CA ALA A 124 -17.28 -1.14 -5.00
C ALA A 124 -17.56 0.34 -4.64
N ARG A 125 -18.02 0.62 -3.43
CA ARG A 125 -18.39 1.98 -2.99
C ARG A 125 -17.29 2.70 -2.23
N ALA A 126 -16.08 2.17 -2.19
CA ALA A 126 -14.97 2.82 -1.52
C ALA A 126 -14.67 4.19 -2.15
N ALA A 127 -14.70 5.25 -1.34
CA ALA A 127 -14.36 6.61 -1.75
C ALA A 127 -12.98 6.98 -1.22
N TYR A 128 -12.35 7.98 -1.80
CA TYR A 128 -11.06 8.47 -1.29
C TYR A 128 -11.19 9.04 0.12
N GLY A 129 -10.13 8.90 0.89
CA GLY A 129 -10.03 9.42 2.25
C GLY A 129 -10.28 8.38 3.32
N ALA A 130 -10.56 8.85 4.52
CA ALA A 130 -10.86 8.00 5.66
C ALA A 130 -12.18 7.25 5.46
N GLN A 131 -12.18 5.95 5.82
CA GLN A 131 -13.38 5.13 5.74
C GLN A 131 -14.06 5.05 7.11
N SER A 132 -15.38 4.83 7.11
CA SER A 132 -16.13 4.61 8.34
C SER A 132 -15.94 3.22 8.92
N VAL A 133 -15.57 2.25 8.08
CA VAL A 133 -15.31 0.87 8.47
C VAL A 133 -13.88 0.74 9.00
N ARG A 134 -13.71 -0.13 10.00
CA ARG A 134 -12.39 -0.49 10.55
C ARG A 134 -12.18 -1.99 10.48
N TRP A 135 -10.93 -2.40 10.47
CA TRP A 135 -10.56 -3.81 10.69
C TRP A 135 -9.97 -3.92 12.11
N GLY A 136 -10.80 -4.42 13.05
CA GLY A 136 -10.41 -4.33 14.45
C GLY A 136 -10.24 -2.86 14.85
N GLU A 137 -9.10 -2.50 15.39
CA GLU A 137 -8.79 -1.10 15.72
C GLU A 137 -8.05 -0.35 14.63
N THR A 138 -7.74 -1.03 13.51
CA THR A 138 -7.07 -0.40 12.39
C THR A 138 -8.03 0.45 11.58
N ALA A 139 -7.77 1.74 11.48
CA ALA A 139 -8.51 2.66 10.61
C ALA A 139 -8.14 2.41 9.15
N LEU A 140 -9.11 2.53 8.25
CA LEU A 140 -8.91 2.26 6.83
C LEU A 140 -8.99 3.55 6.01
N TRP A 141 -8.10 3.67 5.04
CA TRP A 141 -8.01 4.83 4.15
C TRP A 141 -7.89 4.38 2.70
N VAL A 142 -8.36 5.22 1.80
CA VAL A 142 -8.26 5.01 0.35
C VAL A 142 -7.61 6.22 -0.28
N LEU A 143 -6.58 5.98 -1.10
CA LEU A 143 -5.78 7.02 -1.73
C LEU A 143 -5.84 6.92 -3.25
N PRO A 144 -5.71 8.05 -3.96
CA PRO A 144 -5.47 8.01 -5.41
C PRO A 144 -4.17 7.28 -5.72
N SER A 145 -4.16 6.48 -6.78
CA SER A 145 -2.99 5.72 -7.18
C SER A 145 -1.84 6.64 -7.61
N PRO A 146 -0.62 6.41 -7.09
CA PRO A 146 0.56 7.16 -7.51
C PRO A 146 1.16 6.67 -8.82
N SER A 147 0.60 5.62 -9.42
CA SER A 147 1.08 5.03 -10.68
C SER A 147 0.98 6.02 -11.83
N GLY A 148 1.97 5.98 -12.74
CA GLY A 148 1.93 6.72 -14.00
C GLY A 148 0.74 6.36 -14.87
N GLN A 149 0.18 5.15 -14.73
CA GLN A 149 -1.02 4.70 -15.46
C GLN A 149 -2.28 5.44 -15.01
N ALA A 150 -2.29 6.02 -13.82
CA ALA A 150 -3.46 6.66 -13.22
C ALA A 150 -3.30 8.18 -13.08
N ARG A 151 -2.38 8.80 -13.80
CA ARG A 151 -2.05 10.23 -13.65
C ARG A 151 -3.23 11.17 -13.77
N ARG A 152 -4.17 10.89 -14.65
CA ARG A 152 -5.34 11.74 -14.83
C ARG A 152 -6.26 11.79 -13.61
N PHE A 153 -6.14 10.84 -12.71
CA PHE A 153 -6.89 10.77 -11.46
C PHE A 153 -6.05 11.22 -10.25
N TRP A 154 -4.80 11.64 -10.49
CA TRP A 154 -3.91 12.01 -9.41
C TRP A 154 -4.41 13.24 -8.67
N ASP A 155 -4.51 13.11 -7.36
CA ASP A 155 -4.88 14.18 -6.44
C ASP A 155 -4.10 13.96 -5.15
N GLU A 156 -3.27 14.90 -4.79
CA GLU A 156 -2.42 14.81 -3.61
C GLU A 156 -3.19 15.08 -2.31
N THR A 157 -4.39 15.66 -2.41
CA THR A 157 -5.18 16.08 -1.24
C THR A 157 -5.44 14.94 -0.25
N PRO A 158 -5.91 13.74 -0.66
CA PRO A 158 -6.10 12.64 0.29
C PRO A 158 -4.80 12.18 0.94
N TRP A 159 -3.67 12.27 0.25
CA TRP A 159 -2.36 11.94 0.81
C TRP A 159 -1.96 12.93 1.91
N HIS A 160 -2.23 14.22 1.75
CA HIS A 160 -2.02 15.23 2.79
C HIS A 160 -2.92 14.97 4.00
N ALA A 161 -4.20 14.63 3.76
CA ALA A 161 -5.12 14.31 4.85
C ALA A 161 -4.64 13.09 5.65
N LEU A 162 -4.17 12.05 4.95
CA LEU A 162 -3.59 10.87 5.59
C LEU A 162 -2.38 11.24 6.45
N ALA A 163 -1.47 12.05 5.93
CA ALA A 163 -0.28 12.47 6.66
C ALA A 163 -0.66 13.20 7.95
N ARG A 164 -1.66 14.09 7.91
CA ARG A 164 -2.17 14.75 9.11
C ARG A 164 -2.72 13.76 10.12
N ALA A 165 -3.47 12.75 9.66
CA ALA A 165 -4.01 11.72 10.54
C ALA A 165 -2.90 10.89 11.19
N VAL A 166 -1.85 10.54 10.44
CA VAL A 166 -0.70 9.80 10.97
C VAL A 166 0.04 10.64 12.03
N HIS A 167 0.28 11.93 11.74
CA HIS A 167 0.97 12.81 12.70
C HIS A 167 0.17 13.08 13.96
N ALA A 168 -1.16 12.94 13.90
CA ALA A 168 -2.03 13.10 15.06
C ALA A 168 -2.06 11.87 15.96
N LEU A 169 -1.50 10.75 15.56
CA LEU A 169 -1.43 9.53 16.37
C LEU A 169 -0.48 9.74 17.56
N ARG A 170 -0.85 9.18 18.69
CA ARG A 170 -0.05 9.25 19.93
C ARG A 170 0.55 7.89 20.29
#